data_efd21b1a3ac4ecdc92e58a937bb799ea
#
_entry.id   efd21b1a3ac4ecdc92e58a937bb799ea
#
_cell.length_a   1.000
_cell.length_b   1.000
_cell.length_c   1.000
_cell.angle_alpha   90.00
_cell.angle_beta   90.00
_cell.angle_gamma   90.00
#
_symmetry.space_group_name_H-M   'P 1'
#
loop_
_entity.id
_entity.type
_entity.pdbx_description
1 polymer ?
#
loop_
_entity_poly.entity_id
_entity_poly.type
_entity_poly.pdbx_seq_one_letter_code
_entity_poly.pdbx_strand_id
1 'polypeptide(L)'
;MYEERIQSEGVIYINDYKQVGSKQPEWTGTVTLNKQILQDLVSKMREQNADSVEMRIALWDRVSKKNKEFKFARLDVVLGY
;
A
#
# COMPACT_ATOMS: atom_id res chain seq x y z
N MET A 1 -12.06 -23.77 2.50
CA MET A 1 -12.36 -22.49 1.86
C MET A 1 -11.56 -21.39 2.51
N TYR A 2 -10.91 -20.60 1.75
CA TYR A 2 -10.17 -19.48 2.29
C TYR A 2 -10.90 -18.19 1.99
N GLU A 3 -10.64 -17.19 2.80
CA GLU A 3 -11.28 -15.91 2.62
C GLU A 3 -10.66 -15.14 1.48
N GLU A 4 -11.49 -14.42 0.75
CA GLU A 4 -10.99 -13.47 -0.21
C GLU A 4 -10.36 -12.32 0.55
N ARG A 5 -9.13 -12.02 0.20
CA ARG A 5 -8.48 -10.85 0.74
C ARG A 5 -8.84 -9.66 -0.10
N ILE A 6 -9.17 -8.59 0.58
CA ILE A 6 -9.39 -7.32 -0.08
C ILE A 6 -8.04 -6.65 -0.23
N GLN A 7 -7.64 -6.44 -1.47
CA GLN A 7 -6.31 -5.95 -1.79
C GLN A 7 -6.38 -4.68 -2.61
N SER A 8 -5.42 -3.82 -2.40
CA SER A 8 -5.21 -2.65 -3.24
C SER A 8 -3.80 -2.66 -3.79
N GLU A 9 -3.67 -2.22 -5.01
CA GLU A 9 -2.42 -2.28 -5.71
C GLU A 9 -1.99 -0.91 -6.19
N GLY A 10 -0.69 -0.76 -6.38
CA GLY A 10 -0.12 0.49 -6.86
C GLY A 10 1.32 0.29 -7.26
N VAL A 11 1.94 1.36 -7.66
CA VAL A 11 3.35 1.35 -8.05
C VAL A 11 4.09 2.43 -7.30
N ILE A 12 5.35 2.16 -7.00
CA ILE A 12 6.22 3.06 -6.27
C ILE A 12 7.47 3.25 -7.12
N TYR A 13 7.82 4.50 -7.37
CA TYR A 13 8.97 4.86 -8.19
C TYR A 13 10.02 5.56 -7.35
N ILE A 14 11.25 5.51 -7.82
CA ILE A 14 12.33 6.27 -7.22
C ILE A 14 12.02 7.76 -7.38
N ASN A 15 12.28 8.52 -6.34
CA ASN A 15 12.02 9.96 -6.38
C ASN A 15 13.20 10.67 -7.04
N ASP A 16 13.10 10.90 -8.34
CA ASP A 16 14.15 11.56 -9.10
C ASP A 16 14.35 13.03 -8.72
N TYR A 17 13.40 13.60 -7.99
CA TYR A 17 13.46 15.00 -7.57
C TYR A 17 14.04 15.18 -6.18
N LYS A 18 14.41 14.08 -5.52
CA LYS A 18 15.02 14.20 -4.20
C LYS A 18 16.39 14.84 -4.31
N GLN A 19 16.61 15.89 -3.52
CA GLN A 19 17.90 16.55 -3.46
C GLN A 19 18.76 15.93 -2.38
N VAL A 20 20.07 15.91 -2.63
CA VAL A 20 21.03 15.36 -1.68
C VAL A 20 20.93 16.09 -0.34
N GLY A 21 20.83 15.34 0.73
CA GLY A 21 20.75 15.92 2.08
C GLY A 21 19.37 16.43 2.46
N SER A 22 18.37 16.30 1.58
CA SER A 22 17.02 16.69 1.92
C SER A 22 16.31 15.57 2.68
N LYS A 23 15.18 15.93 3.30
CA LYS A 23 14.34 14.96 4.00
C LYS A 23 13.25 14.38 3.10
N GLN A 24 13.35 14.63 1.80
CA GLN A 24 12.40 14.08 0.85
C GLN A 24 12.55 12.56 0.77
N PRO A 25 11.46 11.84 0.49
CA PRO A 25 11.52 10.38 0.41
C PRO A 25 12.32 9.93 -0.80
N GLU A 26 12.98 8.80 -0.67
CA GLU A 26 13.71 8.15 -1.75
C GLU A 26 12.78 7.52 -2.78
N TRP A 27 11.64 7.04 -2.32
CA TRP A 27 10.65 6.38 -3.16
C TRP A 27 9.29 6.99 -2.91
N THR A 28 8.52 7.18 -3.97
CA THR A 28 7.16 7.68 -3.86
C THR A 28 6.25 6.91 -4.79
N GLY A 29 4.97 6.89 -4.45
CA GLY A 29 4.02 6.20 -5.30
C GLY A 29 2.62 6.37 -4.78
N THR A 30 1.69 5.72 -5.47
CA THR A 30 0.30 5.74 -5.08
C THR A 30 -0.24 4.32 -5.06
N VAL A 31 -1.16 4.08 -4.15
CA VAL A 31 -1.90 2.83 -4.08
C VAL A 31 -3.37 3.21 -4.11
N THR A 32 -4.12 2.55 -4.98
CA THR A 32 -5.55 2.83 -5.11
C THR A 32 -6.32 1.95 -4.14
N LEU A 33 -7.11 2.57 -3.29
CA LEU A 33 -8.01 1.85 -2.38
C LEU A 33 -9.41 1.89 -2.96
N ASN A 34 -10.04 0.74 -3.06
CA ASN A 34 -11.40 0.72 -3.55
C ASN A 34 -12.39 0.95 -2.40
N LYS A 35 -13.64 1.16 -2.77
CA LYS A 35 -14.69 1.47 -1.80
C LYS A 35 -14.88 0.34 -0.79
N GLN A 36 -14.77 -0.89 -1.24
CA GLN A 36 -14.96 -2.05 -0.36
C GLN A 36 -13.91 -2.09 0.75
N ILE A 37 -12.67 -1.81 0.40
CA ILE A 37 -11.59 -1.78 1.39
C ILE A 37 -11.85 -0.69 2.42
N LEU A 38 -12.26 0.50 1.96
CA LEU A 38 -12.53 1.59 2.88
C LEU A 38 -13.67 1.27 3.82
N GLN A 39 -14.71 0.63 3.32
CA GLN A 39 -15.84 0.22 4.16
C GLN A 39 -15.42 -0.82 5.20
N ASP A 40 -14.60 -1.77 4.79
CA ASP A 40 -14.13 -2.81 5.70
C ASP A 40 -13.22 -2.25 6.78
N LEU A 41 -12.38 -1.29 6.43
CA LEU A 41 -11.52 -0.64 7.41
C LEU A 41 -12.33 0.11 8.44
N VAL A 42 -13.34 0.86 8.00
CA VAL A 42 -14.22 1.60 8.91
C VAL A 42 -14.97 0.64 9.83
N SER A 43 -15.50 -0.45 9.27
CA SER A 43 -16.22 -1.44 10.07
C SER A 43 -15.33 -2.06 11.12
N LYS A 44 -14.10 -2.40 10.74
CA LYS A 44 -13.14 -2.99 11.67
C LYS A 44 -12.82 -2.04 12.81
N MET A 45 -12.62 -0.76 12.50
CA MET A 45 -12.35 0.23 13.53
C MET A 45 -13.51 0.39 14.49
N ARG A 46 -14.74 0.35 13.98
CA ARG A 46 -15.94 0.43 14.83
C ARG A 46 -16.06 -0.77 15.75
N GLU A 47 -15.83 -1.97 15.21
CA GLU A 47 -15.93 -3.19 16.00
C GLU A 47 -14.92 -3.21 17.14
N GLN A 48 -13.74 -2.68 16.90
CA GLN A 48 -12.68 -2.67 17.90
C GLN A 48 -12.63 -1.40 18.71
N ASN A 49 -13.52 -0.45 18.41
CA ASN A 49 -13.51 0.87 19.04
C ASN A 49 -12.12 1.50 18.97
N ALA A 50 -11.51 1.40 17.80
CA ALA A 50 -10.14 1.86 17.58
C ALA A 50 -10.12 3.10 16.71
N ASP A 51 -9.10 3.92 16.91
CA ASP A 51 -8.89 5.13 16.13
C ASP A 51 -7.99 4.88 14.92
N SER A 52 -7.40 3.70 14.83
CA SER A 52 -6.49 3.35 13.75
C SER A 52 -6.64 1.89 13.38
N VAL A 53 -6.13 1.55 12.23
CA VAL A 53 -6.15 0.17 11.74
C VAL A 53 -4.82 -0.12 11.06
N GLU A 54 -4.39 -1.35 11.19
CA GLU A 54 -3.14 -1.80 10.63
C GLU A 54 -3.38 -2.45 9.27
N MET A 55 -2.54 -2.10 8.32
CA MET A 55 -2.54 -2.72 7.00
C MET A 55 -1.16 -3.28 6.73
N ARG A 56 -1.13 -4.42 6.04
CA ARG A 56 0.12 -5.01 5.62
C ARG A 56 0.46 -4.52 4.23
N ILE A 57 1.72 -4.17 4.02
CA ILE A 57 2.21 -3.77 2.72
C ILE A 57 3.23 -4.79 2.24
N ALA A 58 3.13 -5.16 0.98
CA ALA A 58 4.10 -6.04 0.33
C ALA A 58 4.65 -5.32 -0.89
N LEU A 59 5.94 -5.46 -1.11
CA LEU A 59 6.62 -4.79 -2.21
C LEU A 59 7.41 -5.81 -3.01
N TRP A 60 7.34 -5.69 -4.33
CA TRP A 60 8.12 -6.53 -5.24
C TRP A 60 8.94 -5.63 -6.15
N ASP A 61 10.18 -5.97 -6.35
CA ASP A 61 11.02 -5.28 -7.33
C ASP A 61 10.59 -5.66 -8.73
N ARG A 62 10.47 -4.65 -9.59
CA ARG A 62 10.06 -4.82 -10.98
C ARG A 62 10.93 -3.94 -11.86
N VAL A 63 11.00 -4.31 -13.13
CA VAL A 63 11.67 -3.50 -14.13
C VAL A 63 10.70 -3.26 -15.27
N SER A 64 10.55 -2.00 -15.65
CA SER A 64 9.66 -1.64 -16.74
C SER A 64 10.25 -2.02 -18.09
N LYS A 65 9.44 -1.93 -19.14
CA LYS A 65 9.92 -2.20 -20.50
C LYS A 65 11.04 -1.27 -20.93
N LYS A 66 11.16 -0.12 -20.27
CA LYS A 66 12.21 0.86 -20.55
C LYS A 66 13.40 0.71 -19.60
N ASN A 67 13.51 -0.42 -18.92
CA ASN A 67 14.58 -0.71 -17.95
C ASN A 67 14.60 0.25 -16.77
N LYS A 68 13.44 0.79 -16.41
CA LYS A 68 13.34 1.63 -15.23
C LYS A 68 12.88 0.79 -14.06
N GLU A 69 13.61 0.84 -12.96
CA GLU A 69 13.24 0.12 -11.75
C GLU A 69 12.08 0.79 -11.04
N PHE A 70 11.17 -0.01 -10.57
CA PHE A 70 10.08 0.45 -9.73
C PHE A 70 9.68 -0.67 -8.79
N LYS A 71 8.81 -0.36 -7.84
CA LYS A 71 8.28 -1.38 -6.94
C LYS A 71 6.78 -1.49 -7.16
N PHE A 72 6.32 -2.72 -7.29
CA PHE A 72 4.91 -3.01 -7.28
C PHE A 72 4.47 -3.18 -5.83
N ALA A 73 3.44 -2.46 -5.43
CA ALA A 73 2.97 -2.45 -4.05
C ALA A 73 1.58 -3.05 -3.97
N ARG A 74 1.34 -3.78 -2.89
CA ARG A 74 0.02 -4.30 -2.59
C ARG A 74 -0.26 -4.09 -1.11
N LEU A 75 -1.44 -3.58 -0.81
CA LEU A 75 -1.90 -3.40 0.56
C LEU A 75 -2.99 -4.42 0.86
N ASP A 76 -2.85 -5.09 1.98
CA ASP A 76 -3.84 -6.04 2.47
C ASP A 76 -4.40 -5.53 3.78
N VAL A 77 -5.68 -5.75 3.97
CA VAL A 77 -6.28 -5.52 5.28
C VAL A 77 -5.84 -6.66 6.19
N VAL A 78 -5.31 -6.31 7.34
CA VAL A 78 -4.96 -7.31 8.33
C VAL A 78 -6.24 -7.73 9.04
N LEU A 79 -6.67 -8.96 8.75
CA LEU A 79 -7.81 -9.54 9.45
C LEU A 79 -7.27 -10.12 10.73
N GLY A 80 -7.62 -9.49 11.85
CA GLY A 80 -7.13 -9.93 13.13
C GLY A 80 -7.73 -11.27 13.54
N TYR A 81 -6.91 -12.11 14.07
CA TYR A 81 -7.33 -13.37 14.68
C TYR A 81 -6.74 -13.44 16.05
#